data_49ade8768784ef1f5b3030d549641e41
#
_entry.id   49ade8768784ef1f5b3030d549641e41
#
_cell.length_a   1.000
_cell.length_b   1.000
_cell.length_c   1.000
_cell.angle_alpha   90.00
_cell.angle_beta   90.00
_cell.angle_gamma   90.00
#
_symmetry.space_group_name_H-M   'P 1'
#
loop_
_entity.id
_entity.type
_entity.pdbx_description
1 polymer ?
#
loop_
_entity_poly.entity_id
_entity_poly.type
_entity_poly.pdbx_seq_one_letter_code
_entity_poly.pdbx_strand_id
1 'polypeptide(L)'
;MKLGGAALAATTGAHLLPSSFNRILQPVHVVQGAVPEPDLFFAATDGWISLPVNPATTTIFHPDPLGPLNPVGNPFTTYIFGFRNVTGLDDTQIQNQKNKAQHSAPLFWTQQDTPFQVKLTNLGLALRPDLVDTHTFHWHGFRNVIPFFDGEPSSSVSVPIGRDFTYVFNSHDPGTYMYHCHVEDVEHVQMGMTGLVFVRPVQDGNTALYPSGTYVYNDGDGSTGYDREFAMFLSEVWAESHWADAHIQLPEWSDYKTDFALLNGRVYPDTLAPNGSIDPFNPVTDTNGDLIATPGYEHLQYQPLSSLVNCNAGERVLLRFANLGFKQAAMTLTGIKMQVVGRDATFLRNGSTSTSYATNTVSLNAGESADVIFIAPPYQGPGAYDTYLLYNRSHSQTSNLSAGGYGGQMTEVRVYPSGVTPQTGPNT
;
A
#
# COMPACT_ATOMS: atom_id res chain seq x y z
N MET A 1 25.50 9.58 -26.80
CA MET A 1 25.92 8.85 -28.03
C MET A 1 24.72 8.07 -28.55
N LYS A 2 24.12 8.53 -29.63
CA LYS A 2 23.00 7.84 -30.28
C LYS A 2 23.56 6.62 -31.02
N LEU A 3 23.21 5.43 -30.58
CA LEU A 3 23.46 4.21 -31.35
C LEU A 3 22.33 4.05 -32.36
N GLY A 4 22.62 4.43 -33.61
CA GLY A 4 21.73 4.17 -34.73
C GLY A 4 21.76 2.67 -35.06
N GLY A 5 20.61 2.01 -34.99
CA GLY A 5 20.41 0.66 -35.43
C GLY A 5 20.53 0.58 -36.94
N ALA A 6 21.52 -0.13 -37.47
CA ALA A 6 21.65 -0.43 -38.90
C ALA A 6 20.57 -1.43 -39.30
N ALA A 7 19.62 -0.98 -40.12
CA ALA A 7 18.73 -1.86 -40.87
C ALA A 7 19.53 -2.56 -41.98
N LEU A 8 19.81 -3.82 -41.82
CA LEU A 8 20.35 -4.64 -42.91
C LEU A 8 19.23 -4.95 -43.91
N ALA A 9 19.24 -4.28 -45.05
CA ALA A 9 18.34 -4.61 -46.15
C ALA A 9 18.82 -5.89 -46.86
N ALA A 10 18.17 -7.01 -46.53
CA ALA A 10 18.34 -8.26 -47.29
C ALA A 10 17.43 -8.25 -48.53
N THR A 11 17.86 -7.66 -49.63
CA THR A 11 17.06 -7.55 -50.87
C THR A 11 17.53 -8.43 -52.03
N THR A 12 18.26 -9.51 -51.81
CA THR A 12 18.77 -10.35 -52.94
C THR A 12 18.56 -11.85 -52.80
N GLY A 13 17.62 -12.34 -51.99
CA GLY A 13 17.39 -13.78 -51.86
C GLY A 13 15.97 -14.26 -52.14
N ALA A 14 15.03 -13.39 -52.44
CA ALA A 14 13.58 -13.71 -52.44
C ALA A 14 13.07 -14.44 -53.70
N HIS A 15 13.87 -14.59 -54.74
CA HIS A 15 13.43 -15.18 -56.04
C HIS A 15 13.60 -16.68 -56.19
N LEU A 16 14.10 -17.38 -55.18
CA LEU A 16 14.35 -18.83 -55.25
C LEU A 16 13.49 -19.69 -54.32
N LEU A 17 12.53 -19.08 -53.60
CA LEU A 17 11.65 -19.84 -52.69
C LEU A 17 10.25 -20.06 -53.30
N PRO A 18 9.64 -21.22 -53.11
CA PRO A 18 8.26 -21.47 -53.55
C PRO A 18 7.26 -20.43 -53.03
N SER A 19 6.23 -20.11 -53.81
CA SER A 19 5.22 -19.08 -53.50
C SER A 19 4.52 -19.27 -52.17
N SER A 20 4.53 -20.45 -51.58
CA SER A 20 4.06 -20.74 -50.23
C SER A 20 4.95 -20.17 -49.13
N PHE A 21 6.24 -19.93 -49.39
CA PHE A 21 7.16 -19.32 -48.42
C PHE A 21 7.08 -17.79 -48.37
N ASN A 22 6.60 -17.14 -49.43
CA ASN A 22 6.44 -15.68 -49.46
C ASN A 22 5.36 -15.17 -48.48
N ARG A 23 4.46 -16.03 -48.01
CA ARG A 23 3.49 -15.66 -46.97
C ARG A 23 4.07 -15.61 -45.55
N ILE A 24 5.21 -16.29 -45.32
CA ILE A 24 5.88 -16.34 -44.02
C ILE A 24 6.82 -15.14 -43.83
N LEU A 25 7.26 -14.52 -44.94
CA LEU A 25 8.17 -13.38 -44.92
C LEU A 25 7.50 -12.03 -45.19
N GLN A 26 6.18 -11.94 -45.06
CA GLN A 26 5.57 -10.62 -45.04
C GLN A 26 6.12 -9.83 -43.86
N PRO A 27 6.60 -8.60 -44.03
CA PRO A 27 7.01 -7.79 -42.91
C PRO A 27 5.82 -7.68 -41.95
N VAL A 28 6.01 -8.15 -40.74
CA VAL A 28 5.07 -7.83 -39.64
C VAL A 28 5.10 -6.31 -39.58
N HIS A 29 4.03 -5.68 -40.04
CA HIS A 29 3.79 -4.28 -39.73
C HIS A 29 3.63 -4.21 -38.21
N VAL A 30 4.74 -4.00 -37.51
CA VAL A 30 4.68 -3.54 -36.14
C VAL A 30 4.01 -2.18 -36.21
N VAL A 31 2.70 -2.15 -35.96
CA VAL A 31 2.04 -0.92 -35.63
C VAL A 31 2.71 -0.50 -34.32
N GLN A 32 3.65 0.42 -34.40
CA GLN A 32 4.10 1.17 -33.24
C GLN A 32 2.91 2.04 -32.81
N GLY A 33 1.94 1.42 -32.14
CA GLY A 33 1.07 2.16 -31.26
C GLY A 33 1.97 2.75 -30.20
N ALA A 34 1.80 4.03 -29.87
CA ALA A 34 2.43 4.59 -28.71
C ALA A 34 2.14 3.64 -27.53
N VAL A 35 3.20 3.16 -26.87
CA VAL A 35 3.03 2.38 -25.64
C VAL A 35 2.30 3.31 -24.69
N PRO A 36 1.13 2.93 -24.15
CA PRO A 36 0.43 3.78 -23.19
C PRO A 36 1.37 4.13 -22.04
N GLU A 37 1.31 5.38 -21.59
CA GLU A 37 2.02 5.77 -20.37
C GLU A 37 1.49 4.94 -19.20
N PRO A 38 2.36 4.47 -18.29
CA PRO A 38 1.92 3.78 -17.09
C PRO A 38 0.97 4.62 -16.23
N ASP A 39 0.01 3.96 -15.56
CA ASP A 39 -0.95 4.63 -14.69
C ASP A 39 -0.30 5.18 -13.43
N LEU A 40 0.69 4.45 -12.89
CA LEU A 40 1.47 4.85 -11.72
C LEU A 40 2.96 4.64 -11.95
N PHE A 41 3.74 5.54 -11.33
CA PHE A 41 5.19 5.48 -11.32
C PHE A 41 5.67 5.39 -9.87
N PHE A 42 6.35 4.29 -9.53
CA PHE A 42 6.95 4.08 -8.21
C PHE A 42 8.46 4.00 -8.32
N ALA A 43 9.15 4.55 -7.33
CA ALA A 43 10.58 4.36 -7.13
C ALA A 43 10.81 3.45 -5.92
N ALA A 44 11.70 2.46 -6.08
CA ALA A 44 12.23 1.68 -4.97
C ALA A 44 13.50 2.37 -4.45
N THR A 45 13.57 2.61 -3.15
CA THR A 45 14.68 3.30 -2.49
C THR A 45 14.63 3.08 -0.98
N ASP A 46 15.61 3.62 -0.27
CA ASP A 46 15.57 3.73 1.18
C ASP A 46 14.90 5.03 1.65
N GLY A 47 14.81 5.18 2.95
CA GLY A 47 14.25 6.38 3.57
C GLY A 47 14.26 6.32 5.09
N TRP A 48 13.61 7.30 5.68
CA TRP A 48 13.50 7.45 7.12
C TRP A 48 12.08 7.83 7.51
N ILE A 49 11.60 7.23 8.60
CA ILE A 49 10.27 7.51 9.17
C ILE A 49 10.39 7.94 10.64
N SER A 50 9.32 8.52 11.16
CA SER A 50 9.21 8.87 12.58
C SER A 50 8.37 7.86 13.32
N LEU A 51 8.95 7.26 14.37
CA LEU A 51 8.22 6.47 15.35
C LEU A 51 8.44 7.08 16.74
N PRO A 52 7.47 6.98 17.66
CA PRO A 52 7.57 7.58 18.97
C PRO A 52 8.77 7.07 19.75
N VAL A 53 9.50 8.00 20.35
CA VAL A 53 10.54 7.66 21.33
C VAL A 53 9.86 7.47 22.67
N ASN A 54 9.97 6.27 23.26
CA ASN A 54 9.49 6.07 24.60
C ASN A 54 10.58 6.45 25.64
N PRO A 55 10.38 7.50 26.44
CA PRO A 55 11.38 7.91 27.42
C PRO A 55 11.65 6.89 28.52
N ALA A 56 10.78 5.89 28.71
CA ALA A 56 10.96 4.82 29.69
C ALA A 56 11.78 3.61 29.19
N THR A 57 11.98 3.48 27.88
CA THR A 57 12.69 2.38 27.25
C THR A 57 13.69 2.92 26.23
N THR A 58 14.92 3.13 26.66
CA THR A 58 16.03 3.41 25.74
C THR A 58 16.61 2.08 25.26
N THR A 59 16.49 1.79 23.98
CA THR A 59 17.28 0.74 23.32
C THR A 59 18.39 1.40 22.50
N ILE A 60 19.46 0.70 22.22
CA ILE A 60 20.50 1.22 21.30
C ILE A 60 19.99 1.25 19.85
N PHE A 61 18.87 0.60 19.56
CA PHE A 61 18.33 0.41 18.22
C PHE A 61 17.31 1.49 17.83
N HIS A 62 16.77 2.24 18.80
CA HIS A 62 15.76 3.27 18.54
C HIS A 62 15.77 4.36 19.61
N PRO A 63 15.76 5.66 19.25
CA PRO A 63 15.87 6.20 17.88
C PRO A 63 17.26 5.95 17.29
N ASP A 64 17.33 5.75 15.98
CA ASP A 64 18.60 5.59 15.29
C ASP A 64 19.35 6.94 15.21
N PRO A 65 20.61 7.01 15.67
CA PRO A 65 21.39 8.26 15.66
C PRO A 65 21.78 8.74 14.26
N LEU A 66 21.68 7.89 13.23
CA LEU A 66 21.90 8.26 11.83
C LEU A 66 20.68 8.96 11.20
N GLY A 67 19.53 8.97 11.89
CA GLY A 67 18.30 9.58 11.39
C GLY A 67 18.49 11.07 11.05
N PRO A 68 18.15 11.51 9.82
CA PRO A 68 18.25 12.91 9.43
C PRO A 68 17.16 13.74 10.11
N LEU A 69 17.34 15.07 10.11
CA LEU A 69 16.31 16.00 10.55
C LEU A 69 15.16 16.03 9.53
N ASN A 70 13.94 16.03 10.01
CA ASN A 70 12.79 16.33 9.19
C ASN A 70 12.67 17.85 8.93
N PRO A 71 11.74 18.33 8.10
CA PRO A 71 11.61 19.76 7.77
C PRO A 71 11.45 20.71 8.97
N VAL A 72 11.04 20.22 10.13
CA VAL A 72 10.91 21.05 11.38
C VAL A 72 12.14 20.97 12.28
N GLY A 73 13.16 20.21 11.90
CA GLY A 73 14.42 20.09 12.66
C GLY A 73 14.43 18.99 13.73
N ASN A 74 13.37 18.17 13.82
CA ASN A 74 13.38 16.96 14.64
C ASN A 74 13.94 15.77 13.85
N PRO A 75 14.62 14.79 14.48
CA PRO A 75 15.13 13.64 13.74
C PRO A 75 14.00 12.70 13.30
N PHE A 76 14.12 12.13 12.11
CA PHE A 76 13.51 10.84 11.82
C PHE A 76 14.22 9.76 12.63
N THR A 77 13.52 8.72 13.01
CA THR A 77 13.96 7.79 14.05
C THR A 77 14.27 6.38 13.59
N THR A 78 13.80 6.00 12.40
CA THR A 78 13.84 4.61 11.94
C THR A 78 14.15 4.56 10.44
N TYR A 79 15.18 3.83 10.07
CA TYR A 79 15.56 3.57 8.68
C TYR A 79 14.62 2.56 8.03
N ILE A 80 14.30 2.74 6.76
CA ILE A 80 13.42 1.85 6.00
C ILE A 80 13.92 1.66 4.57
N PHE A 81 13.53 0.54 3.95
CA PHE A 81 13.39 0.42 2.50
C PHE A 81 11.92 0.61 2.13
N GLY A 82 11.62 1.12 0.95
CA GLY A 82 10.23 1.30 0.58
C GLY A 82 10.01 1.74 -0.85
N PHE A 83 8.75 1.89 -1.17
CA PHE A 83 8.32 2.49 -2.43
C PHE A 83 7.98 3.96 -2.20
N ARG A 84 8.32 4.78 -3.18
CA ARG A 84 7.99 6.20 -3.26
C ARG A 84 7.11 6.43 -4.47
N ASN A 85 5.96 7.07 -4.30
CA ASN A 85 5.14 7.49 -5.43
C ASN A 85 5.79 8.67 -6.15
N VAL A 86 6.17 8.47 -7.40
CA VAL A 86 6.81 9.46 -8.27
C VAL A 86 5.97 9.77 -9.51
N THR A 87 4.67 9.45 -9.48
CA THR A 87 3.73 9.75 -10.55
C THR A 87 3.69 11.25 -10.83
N GLY A 88 3.81 11.62 -12.09
CA GLY A 88 3.79 13.02 -12.54
C GLY A 88 5.09 13.79 -12.34
N LEU A 89 6.15 13.18 -11.77
CA LEU A 89 7.46 13.81 -11.61
C LEU A 89 8.32 13.64 -12.87
N ASP A 90 9.15 14.64 -13.16
CA ASP A 90 10.18 14.53 -14.20
C ASP A 90 11.40 13.71 -13.73
N ASP A 91 12.29 13.34 -14.66
CA ASP A 91 13.45 12.50 -14.37
C ASP A 91 14.37 13.09 -13.30
N THR A 92 14.51 14.42 -13.22
CA THR A 92 15.34 15.09 -12.21
C THR A 92 14.67 14.99 -10.84
N GLN A 93 13.38 15.26 -10.79
CA GLN A 93 12.58 15.15 -9.56
C GLN A 93 12.56 13.70 -9.06
N ILE A 94 12.45 12.70 -9.96
CA ILE A 94 12.52 11.27 -9.60
C ILE A 94 13.86 10.94 -8.95
N GLN A 95 14.99 11.39 -9.53
CA GLN A 95 16.32 11.16 -8.94
C GLN A 95 16.47 11.82 -7.56
N ASN A 96 15.81 12.95 -7.32
CA ASN A 96 15.79 13.63 -6.04
C ASN A 96 15.00 12.86 -4.95
N GLN A 97 14.23 11.80 -5.33
CA GLN A 97 13.47 11.00 -4.37
C GLN A 97 14.26 9.84 -3.75
N LYS A 98 15.54 9.67 -4.12
CA LYS A 98 16.41 8.72 -3.42
C LYS A 98 16.51 9.08 -1.94
N ASN A 99 16.44 8.08 -1.05
CA ASN A 99 16.36 8.22 0.41
C ASN A 99 15.06 8.90 0.92
N LYS A 100 13.95 8.77 0.18
CA LYS A 100 12.64 9.36 0.54
C LYS A 100 11.50 8.34 0.39
N ALA A 101 11.75 7.09 0.73
CA ALA A 101 10.74 6.04 0.73
C ALA A 101 9.56 6.37 1.65
N GLN A 102 8.38 5.88 1.31
CA GLN A 102 7.16 6.01 2.12
C GLN A 102 6.90 4.72 2.91
N HIS A 103 6.38 4.86 4.10
CA HIS A 103 5.82 3.76 4.88
C HIS A 103 4.42 4.14 5.43
N SER A 104 3.39 3.33 5.25
CA SER A 104 3.33 2.20 4.30
C SER A 104 3.55 2.69 2.86
N ALA A 105 3.90 1.76 1.97
CA ALA A 105 3.99 2.06 0.55
C ALA A 105 2.66 2.65 0.03
N PRO A 106 2.67 3.42 -1.07
CA PRO A 106 1.50 4.17 -1.53
C PRO A 106 0.25 3.31 -1.70
N LEU A 107 -0.86 3.71 -1.08
CA LEU A 107 -2.17 3.12 -1.31
C LEU A 107 -2.64 3.44 -2.73
N PHE A 108 -3.12 2.45 -3.48
CA PHE A 108 -3.75 2.68 -4.78
C PHE A 108 -4.86 1.66 -5.06
N TRP A 109 -5.58 1.87 -6.15
CA TRP A 109 -6.67 1.00 -6.57
C TRP A 109 -6.74 0.87 -8.09
N THR A 110 -7.35 -0.23 -8.54
CA THR A 110 -7.60 -0.51 -9.95
C THR A 110 -9.09 -0.74 -10.18
N GLN A 111 -9.52 -0.68 -11.44
CA GLN A 111 -10.87 -1.06 -11.84
C GLN A 111 -10.87 -2.49 -12.37
N GLN A 112 -11.87 -3.26 -12.00
CA GLN A 112 -12.07 -4.62 -12.52
C GLN A 112 -12.09 -4.61 -14.05
N ASP A 113 -11.43 -5.61 -14.67
CA ASP A 113 -11.37 -5.84 -16.11
C ASP A 113 -10.83 -4.66 -16.92
N THR A 114 -10.03 -3.78 -16.27
CA THR A 114 -9.36 -2.65 -16.91
C THR A 114 -7.85 -2.87 -16.84
N PRO A 115 -7.12 -2.82 -17.98
CA PRO A 115 -5.67 -2.88 -17.96
C PRO A 115 -5.08 -1.77 -17.09
N PHE A 116 -4.10 -2.13 -16.27
CA PHE A 116 -3.43 -1.23 -15.34
C PHE A 116 -1.93 -1.45 -15.38
N GLN A 117 -1.14 -0.39 -15.28
CA GLN A 117 0.30 -0.43 -15.40
C GLN A 117 0.98 0.31 -14.25
N VAL A 118 1.96 -0.35 -13.61
CA VAL A 118 2.83 0.28 -12.62
C VAL A 118 4.26 0.21 -13.13
N LYS A 119 4.89 1.36 -13.32
CA LYS A 119 6.32 1.46 -13.62
C LYS A 119 7.09 1.53 -12.30
N LEU A 120 7.98 0.57 -12.08
CA LEU A 120 8.92 0.58 -10.97
C LEU A 120 10.30 1.00 -11.47
N THR A 121 10.87 2.04 -10.86
CA THR A 121 12.25 2.49 -11.07
C THR A 121 13.06 2.19 -9.80
N ASN A 122 14.18 1.50 -9.92
CA ASN A 122 15.07 1.26 -8.78
C ASN A 122 16.13 2.36 -8.67
N LEU A 123 16.02 3.24 -7.67
CA LEU A 123 16.98 4.32 -7.41
C LEU A 123 18.19 3.84 -6.59
N GLY A 124 18.14 2.60 -6.08
CA GLY A 124 19.10 2.09 -5.12
C GLY A 124 18.99 2.75 -3.75
N LEU A 125 19.78 2.24 -2.81
CA LEU A 125 19.79 2.68 -1.42
C LEU A 125 20.88 3.73 -1.23
N ALA A 126 20.53 4.87 -0.62
CA ALA A 126 21.48 5.96 -0.41
C ALA A 126 22.44 5.66 0.75
N LEU A 127 21.90 5.09 1.84
CA LEU A 127 22.68 4.75 3.02
C LEU A 127 23.48 3.45 2.85
N ARG A 128 22.97 2.53 2.01
CA ARG A 128 23.57 1.22 1.76
C ARG A 128 24.03 1.06 0.30
N PRO A 129 24.99 1.88 -0.18
CA PRO A 129 25.50 1.76 -1.56
C PRO A 129 26.30 0.46 -1.80
N ASP A 130 26.60 -0.29 -0.75
CA ASP A 130 27.21 -1.63 -0.79
C ASP A 130 26.21 -2.71 -1.25
N LEU A 131 24.92 -2.51 -1.02
CA LEU A 131 23.86 -3.40 -1.49
C LEU A 131 23.53 -3.10 -2.96
N VAL A 132 23.50 -4.15 -3.75
CA VAL A 132 23.17 -4.08 -5.20
C VAL A 132 21.79 -4.64 -5.48
N ASP A 133 20.89 -4.50 -4.53
CA ASP A 133 19.59 -5.16 -4.50
C ASP A 133 18.74 -4.79 -5.69
N THR A 134 18.19 -5.81 -6.29
CA THR A 134 17.11 -5.67 -7.25
C THR A 134 15.78 -5.64 -6.48
N HIS A 135 14.79 -4.96 -7.02
CA HIS A 135 13.46 -4.93 -6.43
C HIS A 135 12.41 -5.41 -7.42
N THR A 136 11.30 -5.92 -6.90
CA THR A 136 10.14 -6.32 -7.70
C THR A 136 8.88 -5.65 -7.18
N PHE A 137 7.82 -5.75 -7.99
CA PHE A 137 6.47 -5.37 -7.61
C PHE A 137 5.59 -6.62 -7.72
N HIS A 138 5.39 -7.31 -6.59
CA HIS A 138 4.59 -8.53 -6.54
C HIS A 138 3.13 -8.22 -6.17
N TRP A 139 2.22 -8.79 -6.97
CA TRP A 139 0.78 -8.70 -6.81
C TRP A 139 0.27 -9.80 -5.86
N HIS A 140 0.29 -9.56 -4.57
CA HIS A 140 -0.03 -10.56 -3.56
C HIS A 140 -1.53 -10.94 -3.57
N GLY A 141 -1.81 -12.22 -3.83
CA GLY A 141 -3.17 -12.79 -3.81
C GLY A 141 -3.96 -12.65 -5.09
N PHE A 142 -3.44 -12.00 -6.12
CA PHE A 142 -4.08 -11.89 -7.42
C PHE A 142 -4.02 -13.22 -8.18
N ARG A 143 -5.16 -13.72 -8.64
CA ARG A 143 -5.29 -15.08 -9.19
C ARG A 143 -4.97 -15.20 -10.68
N ASN A 144 -5.04 -14.11 -11.42
CA ASN A 144 -4.91 -14.09 -12.88
C ASN A 144 -3.68 -13.33 -13.41
N VAL A 145 -2.74 -12.98 -12.54
CA VAL A 145 -1.49 -12.39 -12.98
C VAL A 145 -0.62 -13.44 -13.69
N ILE A 146 -0.05 -13.08 -14.82
CA ILE A 146 0.85 -14.00 -15.52
C ILE A 146 2.25 -13.96 -14.89
N PRO A 147 2.99 -15.07 -14.83
CA PRO A 147 4.28 -15.15 -14.11
C PRO A 147 5.26 -14.04 -14.46
N PHE A 148 5.33 -13.64 -15.73
CA PHE A 148 6.25 -12.58 -16.19
C PHE A 148 6.04 -11.22 -15.51
N PHE A 149 4.80 -10.89 -15.12
CA PHE A 149 4.44 -9.63 -14.44
C PHE A 149 4.08 -9.80 -12.97
N ASP A 150 4.29 -11.01 -12.41
CA ASP A 150 3.91 -11.32 -11.03
C ASP A 150 4.87 -10.71 -9.98
N GLY A 151 6.10 -10.39 -10.38
CA GLY A 151 7.10 -9.85 -9.46
C GLY A 151 7.76 -10.91 -8.56
N GLU A 152 7.43 -12.20 -8.73
CA GLU A 152 8.11 -13.30 -8.03
C GLU A 152 9.43 -13.62 -8.78
N PRO A 153 10.63 -13.50 -8.16
CA PRO A 153 11.92 -13.48 -8.87
C PRO A 153 12.24 -14.72 -9.67
N SER A 154 11.69 -15.89 -9.31
CA SER A 154 11.97 -17.14 -10.05
C SER A 154 11.30 -17.18 -11.44
N SER A 155 10.31 -16.34 -11.69
CA SER A 155 9.52 -16.36 -12.94
C SER A 155 9.22 -14.98 -13.52
N SER A 156 9.51 -13.91 -12.81
CA SER A 156 9.25 -12.53 -13.20
C SER A 156 10.54 -11.74 -13.40
N VAL A 157 10.40 -10.44 -13.70
CA VAL A 157 11.50 -9.51 -13.88
C VAL A 157 11.77 -8.76 -12.58
N SER A 158 12.98 -8.84 -12.06
CA SER A 158 13.47 -7.95 -11.01
C SER A 158 14.17 -6.73 -11.62
N VAL A 159 14.07 -5.59 -10.97
CA VAL A 159 14.54 -4.29 -11.46
C VAL A 159 15.87 -3.94 -10.78
N PRO A 160 17.02 -4.01 -11.52
CA PRO A 160 18.32 -3.63 -10.99
C PRO A 160 18.41 -2.11 -10.75
N ILE A 161 19.37 -1.69 -9.93
CA ILE A 161 19.67 -0.28 -9.67
C ILE A 161 19.86 0.50 -10.97
N GLY A 162 19.21 1.67 -11.06
CA GLY A 162 19.25 2.56 -12.23
C GLY A 162 18.49 2.03 -13.44
N ARG A 163 17.61 1.05 -13.25
CA ARG A 163 16.71 0.51 -14.27
C ARG A 163 15.27 0.66 -13.87
N ASP A 164 14.40 0.45 -14.85
CA ASP A 164 12.94 0.44 -14.65
C ASP A 164 12.32 -0.75 -15.39
N PHE A 165 11.15 -1.14 -14.91
CA PHE A 165 10.28 -2.12 -15.55
C PHE A 165 8.83 -1.75 -15.33
N THR A 166 7.98 -1.97 -16.35
CA THR A 166 6.53 -1.73 -16.24
C THR A 166 5.81 -3.06 -16.06
N TYR A 167 5.23 -3.24 -14.88
CA TYR A 167 4.35 -4.36 -14.57
C TYR A 167 2.96 -4.07 -15.13
N VAL A 168 2.45 -4.99 -15.95
CA VAL A 168 1.13 -4.87 -16.58
C VAL A 168 0.19 -5.87 -15.96
N PHE A 169 -0.97 -5.41 -15.55
CA PHE A 169 -1.97 -6.23 -14.92
C PHE A 169 -3.39 -5.89 -15.42
N ASN A 170 -4.26 -6.89 -15.47
CA ASN A 170 -5.68 -6.73 -15.72
C ASN A 170 -6.45 -7.39 -14.57
N SER A 171 -6.81 -6.60 -13.56
CA SER A 171 -7.44 -7.09 -12.33
C SER A 171 -8.84 -7.63 -12.64
N HIS A 172 -9.12 -8.87 -12.22
CA HIS A 172 -10.40 -9.53 -12.50
C HIS A 172 -11.32 -9.62 -11.28
N ASP A 173 -10.78 -9.93 -10.11
CA ASP A 173 -11.59 -10.15 -8.91
C ASP A 173 -11.60 -8.89 -8.02
N PRO A 174 -12.76 -8.29 -7.72
CA PRO A 174 -12.85 -7.17 -6.77
C PRO A 174 -12.48 -7.58 -5.35
N GLY A 175 -12.03 -6.62 -4.55
CA GLY A 175 -11.71 -6.80 -3.14
C GLY A 175 -10.36 -6.21 -2.74
N THR A 176 -9.93 -6.48 -1.53
CA THR A 176 -8.70 -5.94 -0.93
C THR A 176 -7.56 -6.92 -1.06
N TYR A 177 -6.41 -6.41 -1.52
CA TYR A 177 -5.16 -7.11 -1.78
C TYR A 177 -3.98 -6.36 -1.17
N MET A 178 -2.78 -6.89 -1.41
CA MET A 178 -1.51 -6.29 -1.00
C MET A 178 -0.52 -6.32 -2.18
N TYR A 179 0.55 -5.55 -2.08
CA TYR A 179 1.70 -5.66 -2.95
C TYR A 179 2.98 -5.47 -2.15
N HIS A 180 4.06 -6.07 -2.59
CA HIS A 180 5.36 -5.97 -1.91
C HIS A 180 6.53 -6.33 -2.84
N CYS A 181 7.75 -6.03 -2.40
CA CYS A 181 8.95 -6.59 -3.02
C CYS A 181 9.04 -8.08 -2.67
N HIS A 182 9.40 -8.91 -3.64
CA HIS A 182 9.56 -10.36 -3.45
C HIS A 182 11.02 -10.83 -3.62
N VAL A 183 11.96 -9.90 -3.80
CA VAL A 183 13.40 -10.18 -3.68
C VAL A 183 13.75 -10.05 -2.22
N GLU A 184 14.39 -11.07 -1.63
CA GLU A 184 14.73 -11.10 -0.20
C GLU A 184 13.56 -10.68 0.69
N ASP A 185 12.41 -11.30 0.43
CA ASP A 185 11.10 -10.85 0.88
C ASP A 185 10.99 -10.69 2.41
N VAL A 186 11.64 -11.54 3.20
CA VAL A 186 11.65 -11.42 4.66
C VAL A 186 12.23 -10.06 5.09
N GLU A 187 13.38 -9.68 4.54
CA GLU A 187 14.04 -8.40 4.84
C GLU A 187 13.27 -7.22 4.24
N HIS A 188 13.00 -7.26 2.92
CA HIS A 188 12.39 -6.13 2.23
C HIS A 188 10.96 -5.83 2.72
N VAL A 189 10.16 -6.85 3.07
CA VAL A 189 8.85 -6.66 3.69
C VAL A 189 8.98 -6.05 5.09
N GLN A 190 9.89 -6.60 5.92
CA GLN A 190 10.15 -6.07 7.25
C GLN A 190 10.64 -4.62 7.18
N MET A 191 11.53 -4.31 6.26
CA MET A 191 12.09 -2.96 6.07
C MET A 191 11.07 -1.96 5.52
N GLY A 192 9.91 -2.40 4.98
CA GLY A 192 8.79 -1.52 4.64
C GLY A 192 8.38 -1.48 3.16
N MET A 193 8.93 -2.35 2.29
CA MET A 193 8.56 -2.42 0.87
C MET A 193 7.22 -3.16 0.67
N THR A 194 6.14 -2.62 1.28
CA THR A 194 4.84 -3.27 1.35
C THR A 194 3.69 -2.28 1.46
N GLY A 195 2.58 -2.55 0.78
CA GLY A 195 1.42 -1.67 0.74
C GLY A 195 0.11 -2.37 0.42
N LEU A 196 -0.99 -1.62 0.56
CA LEU A 196 -2.34 -2.08 0.26
C LEU A 196 -2.76 -1.62 -1.13
N VAL A 197 -3.42 -2.51 -1.85
CA VAL A 197 -4.12 -2.24 -3.11
C VAL A 197 -5.50 -2.87 -3.08
N PHE A 198 -6.47 -2.29 -3.78
CA PHE A 198 -7.78 -2.93 -3.92
C PHE A 198 -8.33 -2.77 -5.34
N VAL A 199 -9.22 -3.68 -5.71
CA VAL A 199 -9.90 -3.69 -7.01
C VAL A 199 -11.35 -3.30 -6.82
N ARG A 200 -11.80 -2.26 -7.54
CA ARG A 200 -13.18 -1.81 -7.57
C ARG A 200 -14.00 -2.67 -8.53
N PRO A 201 -15.24 -3.05 -8.16
CA PRO A 201 -16.12 -3.85 -9.01
C PRO A 201 -16.67 -3.05 -10.18
N VAL A 202 -17.04 -3.72 -11.27
CA VAL A 202 -17.76 -3.09 -12.40
C VAL A 202 -19.16 -2.61 -12.00
N GLN A 203 -19.68 -3.05 -10.85
CA GLN A 203 -20.96 -2.59 -10.30
C GLN A 203 -20.93 -1.14 -9.81
N ASP A 204 -19.73 -0.57 -9.56
CA ASP A 204 -19.61 0.81 -9.15
C ASP A 204 -20.30 1.79 -10.12
N GLY A 205 -20.97 2.80 -9.57
CA GLY A 205 -21.84 3.72 -10.31
C GLY A 205 -23.32 3.34 -10.31
N ASN A 206 -23.68 2.13 -9.88
CA ASN A 206 -25.09 1.70 -9.87
C ASN A 206 -25.85 2.21 -8.63
N THR A 207 -26.34 3.44 -8.70
CA THR A 207 -27.12 4.06 -7.60
C THR A 207 -28.51 3.47 -7.39
N ALA A 208 -28.97 2.58 -8.27
CA ALA A 208 -30.27 1.91 -8.11
C ALA A 208 -30.25 0.79 -7.06
N LEU A 209 -29.07 0.18 -6.80
CA LEU A 209 -28.91 -0.86 -5.80
C LEU A 209 -28.51 -0.29 -4.42
N TYR A 210 -27.64 0.74 -4.41
CA TYR A 210 -27.27 1.46 -3.20
C TYR A 210 -27.02 2.95 -3.51
N PRO A 211 -27.46 3.90 -2.67
CA PRO A 211 -27.46 5.33 -3.01
C PRO A 211 -26.11 5.95 -3.35
N SER A 212 -25.01 5.52 -2.70
CA SER A 212 -23.67 6.03 -3.01
C SER A 212 -23.16 5.55 -4.37
N GLY A 213 -23.65 4.42 -4.86
CA GLY A 213 -23.13 3.77 -6.06
C GLY A 213 -21.76 3.10 -5.89
N THR A 214 -21.30 2.91 -4.64
CA THR A 214 -20.00 2.28 -4.33
C THR A 214 -20.19 0.92 -3.68
N TYR A 215 -19.41 -0.08 -4.12
CA TYR A 215 -19.56 -1.47 -3.68
C TYR A 215 -18.20 -2.11 -3.42
N VAL A 216 -18.19 -3.13 -2.57
CA VAL A 216 -16.99 -3.98 -2.38
C VAL A 216 -16.90 -5.03 -3.49
N TYR A 217 -18.05 -5.62 -3.86
CA TYR A 217 -18.18 -6.73 -4.80
C TYR A 217 -19.35 -6.52 -5.77
N ASN A 218 -19.39 -7.31 -6.85
CA ASN A 218 -20.54 -7.40 -7.76
C ASN A 218 -21.65 -8.23 -7.12
N ASP A 219 -22.31 -7.69 -6.11
CA ASP A 219 -23.32 -8.40 -5.32
C ASP A 219 -24.69 -8.50 -6.01
N GLY A 220 -25.03 -7.57 -6.90
CA GLY A 220 -26.27 -7.51 -7.65
C GLY A 220 -27.50 -7.15 -6.80
N ASP A 221 -27.34 -6.94 -5.47
CA ASP A 221 -28.46 -6.66 -4.54
C ASP A 221 -28.19 -5.49 -3.58
N GLY A 222 -27.02 -4.84 -3.67
CA GLY A 222 -26.62 -3.72 -2.82
C GLY A 222 -26.14 -4.12 -1.43
N SER A 223 -25.99 -5.41 -1.16
CA SER A 223 -25.59 -5.92 0.17
C SER A 223 -24.18 -5.49 0.57
N THR A 224 -23.28 -5.22 -0.38
CA THR A 224 -21.91 -4.73 -0.16
C THR A 224 -21.73 -3.25 -0.46
N GLY A 225 -22.83 -2.48 -0.67
CA GLY A 225 -22.79 -1.04 -0.84
C GLY A 225 -22.31 -0.32 0.43
N TYR A 226 -21.55 0.78 0.28
CA TYR A 226 -21.04 1.56 1.41
C TYR A 226 -21.02 3.06 1.10
N ASP A 227 -20.97 3.89 2.15
CA ASP A 227 -20.91 5.35 2.03
C ASP A 227 -19.48 5.89 2.17
N ARG A 228 -18.64 5.18 2.95
CA ARG A 228 -17.24 5.54 3.19
C ARG A 228 -16.35 4.32 3.21
N GLU A 229 -15.07 4.50 2.79
CA GLU A 229 -14.07 3.43 2.83
C GLU A 229 -12.76 3.89 3.46
N PHE A 230 -12.15 3.00 4.21
CA PHE A 230 -10.86 3.21 4.86
C PHE A 230 -9.97 1.99 4.68
N ALA A 231 -8.80 2.19 4.09
CA ALA A 231 -7.73 1.22 4.08
C ALA A 231 -7.10 1.13 5.48
N MET A 232 -6.87 -0.08 5.95
CA MET A 232 -6.32 -0.42 7.26
C MET A 232 -5.20 -1.43 7.07
N PHE A 233 -4.04 -0.95 6.65
CA PHE A 233 -2.87 -1.78 6.39
C PHE A 233 -2.06 -2.00 7.66
N LEU A 234 -1.86 -3.27 8.01
CA LEU A 234 -1.16 -3.72 9.20
C LEU A 234 0.26 -4.16 8.84
N SER A 235 1.23 -3.61 9.54
CA SER A 235 2.65 -3.94 9.41
C SER A 235 3.35 -3.83 10.77
N GLU A 236 4.63 -4.17 10.82
CA GLU A 236 5.42 -4.16 12.05
C GLU A 236 6.83 -3.64 11.77
N VAL A 237 7.45 -3.06 12.79
CA VAL A 237 8.85 -2.69 12.82
C VAL A 237 9.54 -3.41 13.97
N TRP A 238 10.59 -4.13 13.63
CA TRP A 238 11.58 -4.64 14.57
C TRP A 238 12.79 -3.69 14.55
N ALA A 239 12.92 -2.84 15.56
CA ALA A 239 13.89 -1.74 15.58
C ALA A 239 15.34 -2.20 15.38
N GLU A 240 15.70 -3.41 15.88
CA GLU A 240 17.04 -3.97 15.72
C GLU A 240 17.38 -4.30 14.26
N SER A 241 16.46 -4.85 13.46
CA SER A 241 16.73 -5.13 12.05
C SER A 241 16.91 -3.83 11.27
N HIS A 242 16.06 -2.85 11.47
CA HIS A 242 16.17 -1.55 10.81
C HIS A 242 17.46 -0.81 11.17
N TRP A 243 17.87 -0.89 12.43
CA TRP A 243 19.15 -0.34 12.89
C TRP A 243 20.32 -1.12 12.30
N ALA A 244 20.28 -2.44 12.28
CA ALA A 244 21.34 -3.28 11.74
C ALA A 244 21.60 -2.96 10.26
N ASP A 245 20.54 -2.82 9.47
CA ASP A 245 20.65 -2.41 8.08
C ASP A 245 21.27 -1.03 7.93
N ALA A 246 20.81 -0.04 8.67
CA ALA A 246 21.39 1.30 8.65
C ALA A 246 22.89 1.30 9.00
N HIS A 247 23.34 0.36 9.82
CA HIS A 247 24.71 0.27 10.35
C HIS A 247 25.59 -0.83 9.73
N ILE A 248 25.18 -1.37 8.57
CA ILE A 248 25.92 -2.41 7.80
C ILE A 248 26.16 -3.66 8.66
N GLN A 249 25.10 -4.13 9.31
CA GLN A 249 25.10 -5.34 10.13
C GLN A 249 23.93 -6.24 9.71
N LEU A 250 23.98 -7.50 10.12
CA LEU A 250 22.88 -8.46 9.90
C LEU A 250 22.18 -8.73 11.22
N PRO A 251 20.85 -8.63 11.27
CA PRO A 251 20.09 -9.02 12.45
C PRO A 251 20.03 -10.54 12.59
N GLU A 252 19.88 -11.04 13.81
CA GLU A 252 19.60 -12.46 14.06
C GLU A 252 18.08 -12.71 13.95
N TRP A 253 17.62 -13.13 12.79
CA TRP A 253 16.18 -13.28 12.49
C TRP A 253 15.44 -14.24 13.41
N SER A 254 16.14 -15.18 14.07
CA SER A 254 15.54 -16.05 15.10
C SER A 254 15.06 -15.28 16.33
N ASP A 255 15.59 -14.09 16.57
CA ASP A 255 15.26 -13.23 17.69
C ASP A 255 14.19 -12.19 17.36
N TYR A 256 13.52 -12.34 16.21
CA TYR A 256 12.49 -11.41 15.74
C TYR A 256 11.44 -11.09 16.81
N LYS A 257 11.21 -9.81 17.00
CA LYS A 257 10.16 -9.27 17.88
C LYS A 257 9.52 -8.03 17.25
N THR A 258 8.26 -7.81 17.52
CA THR A 258 7.60 -6.56 17.18
C THR A 258 7.94 -5.50 18.23
N ASP A 259 8.66 -4.45 17.83
CA ASP A 259 8.88 -3.27 18.69
C ASP A 259 7.80 -2.22 18.47
N PHE A 260 7.37 -2.04 17.22
CA PHE A 260 6.25 -1.18 16.84
C PHE A 260 5.32 -1.96 15.91
N ALA A 261 4.03 -1.96 16.24
CA ALA A 261 3.00 -2.49 15.34
C ALA A 261 2.26 -1.30 14.70
N LEU A 262 2.25 -1.23 13.37
CA LEU A 262 1.82 -0.07 12.61
C LEU A 262 0.46 -0.29 11.94
N LEU A 263 -0.32 0.78 11.88
CA LEU A 263 -1.54 0.86 11.10
C LEU A 263 -1.37 2.00 10.08
N ASN A 264 -1.39 1.65 8.79
CA ASN A 264 -1.08 2.57 7.69
C ASN A 264 0.29 3.27 7.84
N GLY A 265 1.29 2.54 8.34
CA GLY A 265 2.64 3.05 8.52
C GLY A 265 2.84 3.93 9.75
N ARG A 266 1.82 4.11 10.59
CA ARG A 266 1.86 4.94 11.81
C ARG A 266 1.54 4.11 13.05
N VAL A 267 1.94 4.60 14.21
CA VAL A 267 1.50 4.07 15.50
C VAL A 267 0.61 5.08 16.22
N TYR A 268 -0.29 4.61 17.08
CA TYR A 268 -1.11 5.52 17.89
C TYR A 268 -0.22 6.36 18.84
N PRO A 269 -0.44 7.69 19.00
CA PRO A 269 -1.59 8.46 18.51
C PRO A 269 -1.44 9.04 17.08
N ASP A 270 -0.31 8.87 16.39
CA ASP A 270 -0.09 9.43 15.05
C ASP A 270 -1.04 8.82 13.99
N THR A 271 -1.64 7.67 14.28
CA THR A 271 -2.75 7.11 13.47
C THR A 271 -3.95 8.03 13.33
N LEU A 272 -4.12 8.98 14.25
CA LEU A 272 -5.19 10.00 14.26
C LEU A 272 -4.82 11.28 13.51
N ALA A 273 -3.54 11.48 13.20
CA ALA A 273 -3.07 12.66 12.49
C ALA A 273 -3.69 12.73 11.08
N PRO A 274 -3.94 13.92 10.54
CA PRO A 274 -4.51 14.07 9.20
C PRO A 274 -3.68 13.40 8.13
N ASN A 275 -4.29 13.16 6.97
CA ASN A 275 -3.57 12.72 5.79
C ASN A 275 -2.56 13.78 5.30
N GLY A 276 -1.43 13.28 4.80
CA GLY A 276 -0.60 14.02 3.86
C GLY A 276 -1.12 13.85 2.43
N SER A 277 -0.20 13.83 1.45
CA SER A 277 -0.53 13.55 0.06
C SER A 277 -0.77 12.04 -0.11
N ILE A 278 -2.02 11.64 -0.30
CA ILE A 278 -2.45 10.22 -0.39
C ILE A 278 -3.07 9.84 -1.74
N ASP A 279 -3.35 10.80 -2.62
CA ASP A 279 -3.83 10.49 -3.99
C ASP A 279 -2.65 9.90 -4.80
N PRO A 280 -2.71 8.61 -5.19
CA PRO A 280 -1.60 8.00 -5.90
C PRO A 280 -1.49 8.46 -7.35
N PHE A 281 -2.58 8.95 -7.93
CA PHE A 281 -2.63 9.41 -9.33
C PHE A 281 -2.25 10.88 -9.47
N ASN A 282 -2.42 11.68 -8.41
CA ASN A 282 -2.10 13.10 -8.38
C ASN A 282 -1.43 13.48 -7.04
N PRO A 283 -0.22 12.97 -6.75
CA PRO A 283 0.46 13.28 -5.49
C PRO A 283 0.80 14.76 -5.41
N VAL A 284 0.56 15.37 -4.26
CA VAL A 284 0.91 16.78 -4.02
C VAL A 284 2.37 16.86 -3.57
N THR A 285 3.19 17.50 -4.40
CA THR A 285 4.64 17.62 -4.16
C THR A 285 5.10 19.06 -4.31
N ASP A 286 6.28 19.36 -3.79
CA ASP A 286 6.97 20.61 -4.01
C ASP A 286 7.72 20.62 -5.36
N THR A 287 8.47 21.68 -5.63
CA THR A 287 9.25 21.84 -6.87
C THR A 287 10.39 20.83 -7.02
N ASN A 288 10.83 20.18 -5.95
CA ASN A 288 11.85 19.13 -5.96
C ASN A 288 11.24 17.72 -6.11
N GLY A 289 9.92 17.61 -6.08
CA GLY A 289 9.18 16.35 -6.07
C GLY A 289 8.96 15.77 -4.67
N ASP A 290 9.29 16.50 -3.60
CA ASP A 290 9.10 16.03 -2.23
C ASP A 290 7.64 16.10 -1.83
N LEU A 291 7.14 15.09 -1.09
CA LEU A 291 5.80 15.15 -0.51
C LEU A 291 5.67 16.37 0.40
N ILE A 292 4.58 17.10 0.25
CA ILE A 292 4.27 18.20 1.15
C ILE A 292 3.75 17.62 2.47
N ALA A 293 4.47 17.88 3.55
CA ALA A 293 4.03 17.50 4.89
C ALA A 293 2.79 18.28 5.32
N THR A 294 1.91 17.63 6.09
CA THR A 294 0.79 18.31 6.73
C THR A 294 1.30 19.25 7.82
N PRO A 295 0.93 20.55 7.82
CA PRO A 295 1.38 21.50 8.84
C PRO A 295 1.09 21.01 10.26
N GLY A 296 2.10 21.01 11.12
CA GLY A 296 2.05 20.49 12.48
C GLY A 296 2.27 18.98 12.62
N TYR A 297 2.42 18.28 11.50
CA TYR A 297 2.71 16.83 11.42
C TYR A 297 3.86 16.54 10.46
N GLU A 298 4.84 17.41 10.39
CA GLU A 298 5.98 17.35 9.46
C GLU A 298 6.80 16.07 9.65
N HIS A 299 6.83 15.52 10.85
CA HIS A 299 7.44 14.23 11.16
C HIS A 299 6.79 13.05 10.43
N LEU A 300 5.56 13.20 9.92
CA LEU A 300 4.83 12.18 9.16
C LEU A 300 4.90 12.40 7.63
N GLN A 301 5.83 13.19 7.13
CA GLN A 301 5.97 13.52 5.70
C GLN A 301 5.97 12.26 4.81
N TYR A 302 6.68 11.22 5.23
CA TYR A 302 6.79 9.94 4.50
C TYR A 302 5.88 8.84 5.08
N GLN A 303 4.95 9.19 5.95
CA GLN A 303 3.91 8.33 6.51
C GLN A 303 2.53 9.00 6.30
N PRO A 304 2.13 9.26 5.02
CA PRO A 304 1.07 10.23 4.74
C PRO A 304 -0.34 9.73 5.07
N LEU A 305 -0.57 8.41 5.28
CA LEU A 305 -1.91 7.82 5.36
C LEU A 305 -2.42 7.76 6.79
N SER A 306 -3.51 8.49 7.08
CA SER A 306 -4.25 8.42 8.34
C SER A 306 -5.06 7.13 8.48
N SER A 307 -5.30 6.72 9.73
CA SER A 307 -6.24 5.62 10.01
C SER A 307 -7.48 6.09 10.78
N LEU A 308 -7.63 7.40 11.00
CA LEU A 308 -8.81 7.97 11.66
C LEU A 308 -10.05 7.78 10.80
N VAL A 309 -11.09 7.17 11.37
CA VAL A 309 -12.38 6.98 10.70
C VAL A 309 -13.36 8.04 11.19
N ASN A 310 -13.77 8.94 10.30
CA ASN A 310 -14.85 9.89 10.55
C ASN A 310 -16.08 9.50 9.73
N CYS A 311 -17.24 9.37 10.38
CA CYS A 311 -18.49 9.03 9.71
C CYS A 311 -19.68 9.70 10.37
N ASN A 312 -20.78 9.84 9.63
CA ASN A 312 -22.07 10.26 10.21
C ASN A 312 -22.83 9.04 10.75
N ALA A 313 -23.66 9.26 11.77
CA ALA A 313 -24.56 8.23 12.30
C ALA A 313 -25.42 7.65 11.16
N GLY A 314 -25.52 6.33 11.10
CA GLY A 314 -26.28 5.59 10.10
C GLY A 314 -25.54 5.28 8.79
N GLU A 315 -24.39 5.89 8.53
CA GLU A 315 -23.58 5.55 7.35
C GLU A 315 -23.04 4.11 7.42
N ARG A 316 -22.93 3.48 6.25
CA ARG A 316 -22.24 2.20 6.09
C ARG A 316 -20.78 2.48 5.77
N VAL A 317 -19.89 2.00 6.62
CA VAL A 317 -18.45 2.24 6.54
C VAL A 317 -17.75 0.94 6.22
N LEU A 318 -16.97 0.95 5.15
CA LEU A 318 -16.10 -0.14 4.74
C LEU A 318 -14.71 0.05 5.37
N LEU A 319 -14.22 -0.98 6.04
CA LEU A 319 -12.82 -1.13 6.45
C LEU A 319 -12.17 -2.21 5.59
N ARG A 320 -11.11 -1.84 4.86
CA ARG A 320 -10.30 -2.73 4.04
C ARG A 320 -9.05 -3.14 4.81
N PHE A 321 -9.11 -4.25 5.50
CA PHE A 321 -7.97 -4.78 6.24
C PHE A 321 -7.05 -5.60 5.36
N ALA A 322 -5.73 -5.39 5.52
CA ALA A 322 -4.69 -6.24 4.97
C ALA A 322 -3.52 -6.31 5.96
N ASN A 323 -2.92 -7.48 6.16
CA ASN A 323 -1.83 -7.70 7.09
C ASN A 323 -0.61 -8.30 6.38
N LEU A 324 0.47 -7.53 6.32
CA LEU A 324 1.80 -8.02 5.92
C LEU A 324 2.85 -7.87 7.04
N GLY A 325 2.40 -7.66 8.28
CA GLY A 325 3.22 -7.90 9.46
C GLY A 325 3.50 -9.40 9.67
N PHE A 326 4.52 -9.73 10.44
CA PHE A 326 4.92 -11.12 10.71
C PHE A 326 4.08 -11.78 11.80
N LYS A 327 3.26 -11.01 12.51
CA LYS A 327 2.38 -11.50 13.57
C LYS A 327 0.92 -11.48 13.14
N GLN A 328 0.17 -12.40 13.72
CA GLN A 328 -1.28 -12.38 13.61
C GLN A 328 -1.85 -11.13 14.27
N ALA A 329 -2.78 -10.50 13.58
CA ALA A 329 -3.56 -9.38 14.10
C ALA A 329 -4.98 -9.82 14.46
N ALA A 330 -5.59 -9.17 15.47
CA ALA A 330 -6.97 -9.37 15.88
C ALA A 330 -7.63 -8.01 16.11
N MET A 331 -8.07 -7.37 15.03
CA MET A 331 -8.61 -6.01 15.04
C MET A 331 -10.02 -5.99 15.58
N THR A 332 -10.21 -5.29 16.69
CA THR A 332 -11.50 -5.22 17.42
C THR A 332 -12.05 -3.82 17.36
N LEU A 333 -13.30 -3.69 16.92
CA LEU A 333 -14.07 -2.45 17.02
C LEU A 333 -14.98 -2.52 18.24
N THR A 334 -14.70 -1.66 19.23
CA THR A 334 -15.39 -1.67 20.52
C THR A 334 -16.85 -1.22 20.36
N GLY A 335 -17.78 -2.03 20.84
CA GLY A 335 -19.22 -1.67 20.88
C GLY A 335 -19.94 -1.73 19.55
N ILE A 336 -19.25 -1.93 18.43
CA ILE A 336 -19.85 -2.01 17.09
C ILE A 336 -19.58 -3.39 16.50
N LYS A 337 -20.61 -4.00 15.91
CA LYS A 337 -20.44 -5.24 15.13
C LYS A 337 -20.08 -4.91 13.69
N MET A 338 -19.09 -5.61 13.21
CA MET A 338 -18.60 -5.57 11.84
C MET A 338 -19.13 -6.79 11.07
N GLN A 339 -19.64 -6.57 9.87
CA GLN A 339 -20.03 -7.62 8.94
C GLN A 339 -18.85 -7.93 8.03
N VAL A 340 -18.23 -9.08 8.16
CA VAL A 340 -17.17 -9.54 7.24
C VAL A 340 -17.89 -10.01 5.96
N VAL A 341 -17.67 -9.29 4.87
CA VAL A 341 -18.30 -9.55 3.57
C VAL A 341 -17.35 -10.23 2.59
N GLY A 342 -16.04 -10.13 2.83
CA GLY A 342 -15.01 -10.76 2.03
C GLY A 342 -13.77 -11.17 2.82
N ARG A 343 -13.07 -12.18 2.30
CA ARG A 343 -11.78 -12.67 2.78
C ARG A 343 -10.88 -12.93 1.59
N ASP A 344 -9.65 -12.44 1.62
CA ASP A 344 -8.65 -12.62 0.56
C ASP A 344 -9.26 -12.35 -0.82
N ALA A 345 -9.89 -11.16 -0.95
CA ALA A 345 -10.63 -10.72 -2.12
C ALA A 345 -11.66 -11.75 -2.64
N THR A 346 -12.19 -12.57 -1.74
CA THR A 346 -13.25 -13.52 -2.07
C THR A 346 -14.54 -13.12 -1.38
N PHE A 347 -15.56 -12.79 -2.18
CA PHE A 347 -16.88 -12.46 -1.67
C PHE A 347 -17.50 -13.65 -0.92
N LEU A 348 -17.93 -13.42 0.32
CA LEU A 348 -18.52 -14.46 1.17
C LEU A 348 -19.98 -14.74 0.76
N ARG A 349 -20.15 -15.44 -0.36
CA ARG A 349 -21.42 -15.84 -0.92
C ARG A 349 -21.30 -17.21 -1.60
N ASN A 350 -22.31 -18.03 -1.47
CA ASN A 350 -22.46 -19.28 -2.21
C ASN A 350 -23.74 -19.21 -3.07
N GLY A 351 -23.59 -18.93 -4.36
CA GLY A 351 -24.69 -18.60 -5.25
C GLY A 351 -25.44 -17.35 -4.76
N SER A 352 -26.73 -17.47 -4.45
CA SER A 352 -27.55 -16.39 -3.89
C SER A 352 -27.50 -16.31 -2.35
N THR A 353 -26.86 -17.26 -1.69
CA THR A 353 -26.85 -17.34 -0.23
C THR A 353 -25.62 -16.60 0.34
N SER A 354 -25.84 -15.59 1.18
CA SER A 354 -24.76 -14.93 1.91
C SER A 354 -24.18 -15.86 2.96
N THR A 355 -22.84 -15.96 2.97
CA THR A 355 -22.05 -16.63 4.01
C THR A 355 -21.27 -15.62 4.86
N SER A 356 -21.54 -14.32 4.65
CA SER A 356 -20.97 -13.25 5.48
C SER A 356 -21.41 -13.40 6.95
N TYR A 357 -20.57 -12.93 7.88
CA TYR A 357 -20.83 -13.11 9.31
C TYR A 357 -20.48 -11.84 10.11
N ALA A 358 -21.20 -11.63 11.21
CA ALA A 358 -21.02 -10.49 12.10
C ALA A 358 -20.04 -10.86 13.25
N THR A 359 -19.10 -9.97 13.52
CA THR A 359 -18.12 -10.12 14.59
C THR A 359 -17.75 -8.77 15.19
N ASN A 360 -17.17 -8.76 16.39
CA ASN A 360 -16.52 -7.56 16.95
C ASN A 360 -15.00 -7.57 16.69
N THR A 361 -14.44 -8.72 16.28
CA THR A 361 -13.00 -8.89 16.08
C THR A 361 -12.75 -9.62 14.76
N VAL A 362 -11.92 -9.03 13.93
CA VAL A 362 -11.45 -9.62 12.67
C VAL A 362 -10.01 -10.08 12.87
N SER A 363 -9.76 -11.37 12.75
CA SER A 363 -8.41 -11.93 12.82
C SER A 363 -7.83 -12.04 11.41
N LEU A 364 -6.54 -11.69 11.28
CA LEU A 364 -5.78 -11.75 10.03
C LEU A 364 -4.39 -12.31 10.34
N ASN A 365 -4.01 -13.36 9.65
CA ASN A 365 -2.62 -13.81 9.61
C ASN A 365 -1.81 -12.93 8.65
N ALA A 366 -0.49 -13.11 8.64
CA ALA A 366 0.37 -12.52 7.61
C ALA A 366 -0.10 -12.99 6.22
N GLY A 367 -0.20 -12.07 5.26
CA GLY A 367 -0.66 -12.35 3.90
C GLY A 367 -2.19 -12.39 3.73
N GLU A 368 -2.99 -12.21 4.79
CA GLU A 368 -4.46 -12.22 4.70
C GLU A 368 -5.06 -10.82 4.58
N SER A 369 -6.22 -10.74 3.90
CA SER A 369 -7.04 -9.53 3.83
C SER A 369 -8.50 -9.79 4.21
N ALA A 370 -9.23 -8.74 4.55
CA ALA A 370 -10.66 -8.80 4.83
C ALA A 370 -11.37 -7.50 4.47
N ASP A 371 -12.52 -7.63 3.84
CA ASP A 371 -13.44 -6.53 3.59
C ASP A 371 -14.59 -6.59 4.58
N VAL A 372 -14.77 -5.49 5.32
CA VAL A 372 -15.63 -5.46 6.50
C VAL A 372 -16.49 -4.21 6.49
N ILE A 373 -17.80 -4.37 6.60
CA ILE A 373 -18.74 -3.24 6.67
C ILE A 373 -19.34 -3.16 8.07
N PHE A 374 -19.41 -1.96 8.64
CA PHE A 374 -20.24 -1.69 9.80
C PHE A 374 -21.20 -0.54 9.53
N ILE A 375 -22.30 -0.50 10.29
CA ILE A 375 -23.22 0.63 10.29
C ILE A 375 -22.85 1.51 11.48
N ALA A 376 -22.57 2.78 11.22
CA ALA A 376 -22.28 3.73 12.27
C ALA A 376 -23.50 3.85 13.22
N PRO A 377 -23.32 3.63 14.54
CA PRO A 377 -24.42 3.66 15.48
C PRO A 377 -25.07 5.06 15.56
N PRO A 378 -26.30 5.17 16.09
CA PRO A 378 -26.88 6.46 16.39
C PRO A 378 -25.98 7.25 17.34
N TYR A 379 -25.78 8.54 17.04
CA TYR A 379 -25.04 9.45 17.90
C TYR A 379 -25.75 9.60 19.28
N GLN A 380 -24.96 9.51 20.35
CA GLN A 380 -25.47 9.54 21.74
C GLN A 380 -25.27 10.89 22.42
N GLY A 381 -24.30 11.69 21.95
CA GLY A 381 -23.99 12.99 22.56
C GLY A 381 -23.34 12.89 23.96
N PRO A 382 -23.09 14.04 24.60
CA PRO A 382 -23.33 15.45 24.20
C PRO A 382 -22.13 16.09 23.43
N GLY A 383 -21.06 15.38 23.11
CA GLY A 383 -19.86 15.91 22.44
C GLY A 383 -20.08 16.27 20.97
N ALA A 384 -19.02 16.58 20.26
CA ALA A 384 -19.06 16.78 18.79
C ALA A 384 -19.25 15.46 18.04
N TYR A 385 -18.77 14.37 18.60
CA TYR A 385 -18.84 13.00 18.07
C TYR A 385 -18.76 11.99 19.23
N ASP A 386 -19.21 10.79 18.98
CA ASP A 386 -18.96 9.62 19.84
C ASP A 386 -17.70 8.91 19.34
N THR A 387 -16.87 8.40 20.24
CA THR A 387 -15.61 7.71 19.92
C THR A 387 -15.71 6.21 20.24
N TYR A 388 -15.35 5.39 19.24
CA TYR A 388 -15.20 3.95 19.38
C TYR A 388 -13.77 3.58 19.02
N LEU A 389 -13.12 2.73 19.84
CA LEU A 389 -11.75 2.30 19.57
C LEU A 389 -11.74 1.13 18.60
N LEU A 390 -10.90 1.25 17.56
CA LEU A 390 -10.48 0.16 16.69
C LEU A 390 -9.02 -0.15 17.02
N TYR A 391 -8.75 -1.35 17.54
CA TYR A 391 -7.41 -1.70 18.02
C TYR A 391 -7.14 -3.19 17.91
N ASN A 392 -5.84 -3.57 17.87
CA ASN A 392 -5.42 -4.95 17.93
C ASN A 392 -5.52 -5.47 19.36
N ARG A 393 -6.16 -6.62 19.58
CA ARG A 393 -6.33 -7.25 20.90
C ARG A 393 -5.04 -7.88 21.44
N SER A 394 -4.03 -8.08 20.60
CA SER A 394 -2.72 -8.50 21.07
C SER A 394 -2.07 -7.36 21.85
N HIS A 395 -1.85 -7.54 23.14
CA HIS A 395 -1.30 -6.48 24.01
C HIS A 395 0.08 -6.00 23.55
N SER A 396 0.91 -6.89 23.01
CA SER A 396 2.22 -6.51 22.45
C SER A 396 2.12 -5.59 21.23
N GLN A 397 0.99 -5.60 20.52
CA GLN A 397 0.76 -4.80 19.30
C GLN A 397 -0.03 -3.50 19.57
N THR A 398 -0.35 -3.20 20.81
CA THR A 398 -0.94 -1.94 21.26
C THR A 398 -0.02 -1.16 22.21
N SER A 399 1.28 -1.41 22.11
CA SER A 399 2.32 -0.70 22.84
C SER A 399 3.43 -0.28 21.89
N ASN A 400 4.21 0.73 22.28
CA ASN A 400 5.39 1.16 21.56
C ASN A 400 6.63 0.75 22.38
N LEU A 401 7.56 -0.03 21.79
CA LEU A 401 8.74 -0.55 22.48
C LEU A 401 8.41 -1.31 23.77
N SER A 402 7.34 -2.09 23.78
CA SER A 402 6.87 -2.83 24.95
C SER A 402 6.54 -1.96 26.18
N ALA A 403 6.37 -0.65 25.98
CA ALA A 403 5.96 0.26 27.05
C ALA A 403 4.47 0.10 27.36
N GLY A 404 4.11 0.22 28.64
CA GLY A 404 2.70 0.32 29.04
C GLY A 404 2.04 1.59 28.50
N GLY A 405 0.73 1.52 28.25
CA GLY A 405 -0.04 2.64 27.74
C GLY A 405 -0.72 2.33 26.40
N TYR A 406 -1.13 3.38 25.70
CA TYR A 406 -1.75 3.26 24.39
C TYR A 406 -0.71 3.53 23.29
N GLY A 407 -0.68 2.65 22.30
CA GLY A 407 0.26 2.74 21.19
C GLY A 407 -0.07 1.75 20.08
N GLY A 408 0.86 1.53 19.17
CA GLY A 408 0.78 0.49 18.15
C GLY A 408 -0.43 0.60 17.24
N GLN A 409 -0.99 -0.56 16.90
CA GLN A 409 -2.14 -0.73 16.00
C GLN A 409 -3.46 -0.35 16.71
N MET A 410 -3.67 0.95 16.87
CA MET A 410 -4.88 1.52 17.45
C MET A 410 -5.29 2.76 16.66
N THR A 411 -6.60 2.98 16.51
CA THR A 411 -7.19 4.21 15.96
C THR A 411 -8.59 4.44 16.54
N GLU A 412 -9.23 5.54 16.13
CA GLU A 412 -10.57 5.92 16.53
C GLU A 412 -11.55 5.87 15.35
N VAL A 413 -12.76 5.41 15.64
CA VAL A 413 -13.94 5.63 14.82
C VAL A 413 -14.78 6.71 15.50
N ARG A 414 -14.91 7.87 14.85
CA ARG A 414 -15.65 9.03 15.33
C ARG A 414 -16.98 9.13 14.61
N VAL A 415 -18.06 8.97 15.33
CA VAL A 415 -19.42 9.03 14.81
C VAL A 415 -20.03 10.38 15.13
N TYR A 416 -20.26 11.16 14.10
CA TYR A 416 -20.88 12.49 14.17
C TYR A 416 -22.40 12.37 14.02
N PRO A 417 -23.18 13.32 14.59
CA PRO A 417 -24.61 13.34 14.34
C PRO A 417 -24.96 13.61 12.87
N SER A 418 -24.14 14.43 12.22
CA SER A 418 -24.19 14.77 10.78
C SER A 418 -23.02 15.73 10.44
N GLY A 419 -22.86 16.08 9.16
CA GLY A 419 -21.96 17.15 8.72
C GLY A 419 -20.55 16.71 8.36
N VAL A 420 -20.23 15.43 8.45
CA VAL A 420 -18.99 14.91 7.84
C VAL A 420 -19.15 14.95 6.31
N THR A 421 -18.27 15.67 5.64
CA THR A 421 -18.29 15.78 4.18
C THR A 421 -18.17 14.41 3.49
N PRO A 422 -18.85 14.19 2.35
CA PRO A 422 -18.64 12.99 1.56
C PRO A 422 -17.15 12.80 1.20
N GLN A 423 -16.71 11.56 1.20
CA GLN A 423 -15.35 11.24 0.78
C GLN A 423 -15.15 11.51 -0.72
N THR A 424 -13.95 11.97 -1.07
CA THR A 424 -13.49 12.11 -2.47
C THR A 424 -12.56 10.97 -2.89
N GLY A 425 -12.10 10.18 -1.94
CA GLY A 425 -11.24 9.02 -2.12
C GLY A 425 -11.13 8.21 -0.83
N PRO A 426 -10.43 7.07 -0.84
CA PRO A 426 -10.19 6.27 0.37
C PRO A 426 -9.52 7.11 1.47
N ASN A 427 -9.92 6.91 2.72
CA ASN A 427 -9.36 7.58 3.91
C ASN A 427 -9.47 9.13 3.94
N THR A 428 -10.25 9.76 3.03
CA THR A 428 -10.41 11.23 3.00
C THR A 428 -11.53 11.73 3.90
#